data_d4d38176509414db1e58ac5af04f3965
#
_entry.id   d4d38176509414db1e58ac5af04f3965
#
_cell.length_a   1.000
_cell.length_b   1.000
_cell.length_c   1.000
_cell.angle_alpha   90.00
_cell.angle_beta   90.00
_cell.angle_gamma   90.00
#
_symmetry.space_group_name_H-M   'P 1'
#
loop_
_entity.id
_entity.type
_entity.pdbx_description
1 polymer ?
#
loop_
_entity_poly.entity_id
_entity_poly.type
_entity_poly.pdbx_seq_one_letter_code
_entity_poly.pdbx_strand_id
1 'polypeptide(L)'
;MSTHFFGLTDRSFAYSHSVGRNEFSGTGFRNPVDMAVGDNDVMYVVNRGYEYRTDGVHITVVTLSEEYITEFGSYGAGPGQFVWPTAIALDGQGNVYLADEWLNRISVFNGEGEFLRSWPDGFEGGATQDDSSRMIAFGAGADIPAGKSGSGDGELDRPAGIAISKDGTIFVTDSRNHRVQKFTLDGKFLGKFGTFGSGLGELNMPWGISLDKEGNVFVADWRNDRIQQFTADGEWMASFGQSGDGVGQFNRPNGVCVDDDGDIYVADWLNNRVQVLAPDGRFVTALKGDHVLSQWGKDKLNSNPDMIRQRALAVSHNPNYERSFNHPCAVKIDGQGRLAVLDHFGGRIQVYAKSKDPVLV
;
A
#
# COMPACT_ATOMS: atom_id res chain seq x y z
N MET A 1 -17.64 -37.52 8.55
CA MET A 1 -16.20 -37.72 8.90
C MET A 1 -15.41 -36.66 8.16
N SER A 2 -14.97 -35.63 8.87
CA SER A 2 -14.15 -34.55 8.29
C SER A 2 -12.70 -35.07 8.20
N THR A 3 -12.24 -35.33 7.00
CA THR A 3 -10.84 -35.64 6.75
C THR A 3 -10.05 -34.34 6.87
N HIS A 4 -9.45 -34.10 8.03
CA HIS A 4 -8.42 -33.09 8.17
C HIS A 4 -7.20 -33.60 7.40
N PHE A 5 -6.93 -33.00 6.24
CA PHE A 5 -5.64 -33.15 5.57
C PHE A 5 -4.62 -32.35 6.40
N PHE A 6 -3.77 -33.04 7.16
CA PHE A 6 -2.54 -32.45 7.66
C PHE A 6 -1.58 -32.33 6.47
N GLY A 7 -1.50 -31.13 5.89
CA GLY A 7 -0.53 -30.81 4.87
C GLY A 7 0.75 -30.33 5.53
N LEU A 8 1.91 -30.81 5.05
CA LEU A 8 3.18 -30.14 5.32
C LEU A 8 3.18 -28.85 4.48
N THR A 9 3.26 -27.70 5.12
CA THR A 9 3.61 -26.46 4.43
C THR A 9 5.13 -26.35 4.43
N ASP A 10 5.71 -26.08 3.28
CA ASP A 10 7.14 -25.85 3.09
C ASP A 10 7.55 -24.40 3.46
N ARG A 11 6.63 -23.62 4.02
CA ARG A 11 6.82 -22.23 4.43
C ARG A 11 6.01 -21.92 5.69
N SER A 12 6.63 -21.21 6.60
CA SER A 12 5.95 -20.65 7.78
C SER A 12 6.25 -19.16 7.92
N PHE A 13 5.38 -18.45 8.64
CA PHE A 13 5.51 -17.02 8.90
C PHE A 13 5.40 -16.77 10.40
N ALA A 14 6.50 -16.37 11.01
CA ALA A 14 6.54 -16.03 12.42
C ALA A 14 6.42 -14.50 12.57
N TYR A 15 5.46 -14.05 13.39
CA TYR A 15 5.40 -12.65 13.78
C TYR A 15 6.69 -12.25 14.50
N SER A 16 7.30 -11.16 14.06
CA SER A 16 8.52 -10.61 14.64
C SER A 16 8.20 -9.48 15.62
N HIS A 17 7.67 -8.39 15.09
CA HIS A 17 7.37 -7.19 15.88
C HIS A 17 6.41 -6.26 15.11
N SER A 18 5.98 -5.19 15.79
CA SER A 18 5.26 -4.09 15.15
C SER A 18 6.03 -2.78 15.25
N VAL A 19 5.87 -1.94 14.23
CA VAL A 19 6.40 -0.59 14.14
C VAL A 19 5.24 0.39 14.03
N GLY A 20 5.29 1.47 14.80
CA GLY A 20 4.29 2.53 14.74
C GLY A 20 3.06 2.27 15.60
N ARG A 21 2.25 3.28 15.66
CA ARG A 21 0.95 3.31 16.33
C ARG A 21 0.07 4.34 15.66
N ASN A 22 -1.24 4.17 15.77
CA ASN A 22 -2.19 5.19 15.36
C ASN A 22 -2.06 6.42 16.28
N GLU A 23 -1.86 7.60 15.73
CA GLU A 23 -1.60 8.81 16.49
C GLU A 23 -2.30 10.05 15.94
N PHE A 24 -2.84 10.88 16.84
CA PHE A 24 -3.41 12.17 16.50
C PHE A 24 -2.40 13.32 16.65
N SER A 25 -1.33 13.12 17.44
CA SER A 25 -0.27 14.10 17.68
C SER A 25 1.00 13.43 18.18
N GLY A 26 2.14 13.83 17.65
CA GLY A 26 3.45 13.24 17.96
C GLY A 26 3.83 12.08 17.05
N THR A 27 4.73 11.23 17.53
CA THR A 27 5.28 10.12 16.75
C THR A 27 4.25 9.01 16.54
N GLY A 28 4.00 8.64 15.29
CA GLY A 28 3.03 7.61 14.90
C GLY A 28 2.62 7.76 13.45
N PHE A 29 1.68 6.93 13.01
CA PHE A 29 1.11 6.99 11.66
C PHE A 29 -0.31 7.53 11.72
N ARG A 30 -0.71 8.31 10.69
CA ARG A 30 -2.01 8.96 10.63
C ARG A 30 -2.74 8.55 9.36
N ASN A 31 -3.57 7.52 9.47
CA ASN A 31 -4.23 6.94 8.30
C ASN A 31 -3.22 6.51 7.22
N PRO A 32 -2.25 5.65 7.55
CA PRO A 32 -1.22 5.25 6.60
C PRO A 32 -1.84 4.43 5.47
N VAL A 33 -1.43 4.67 4.22
CA VAL A 33 -2.06 4.08 3.03
C VAL A 33 -1.13 3.24 2.17
N ASP A 34 0.15 3.57 2.13
CA ASP A 34 1.19 2.76 1.47
C ASP A 34 2.54 3.00 2.14
N MET A 35 3.49 2.14 1.84
CA MET A 35 4.85 2.22 2.33
C MET A 35 5.84 1.76 1.25
N ALA A 36 7.05 2.28 1.30
CA ALA A 36 8.18 1.78 0.52
C ALA A 36 9.31 1.38 1.46
N VAL A 37 10.07 0.38 1.05
CA VAL A 37 11.25 -0.11 1.77
C VAL A 37 12.49 0.44 1.07
N GLY A 38 13.29 1.18 1.81
CA GLY A 38 14.61 1.66 1.40
C GLY A 38 15.73 0.77 1.94
N ASP A 39 16.95 1.23 1.75
CA ASP A 39 18.13 0.56 2.29
C ASP A 39 18.17 0.61 3.83
N ASN A 40 18.91 -0.32 4.45
CA ASN A 40 19.16 -0.36 5.89
C ASN A 40 17.89 -0.37 6.76
N ASP A 41 16.86 -1.12 6.33
CA ASP A 41 15.59 -1.25 7.06
C ASP A 41 14.80 0.07 7.21
N VAL A 42 15.08 1.07 6.38
CA VAL A 42 14.35 2.34 6.36
C VAL A 42 13.02 2.17 5.63
N MET A 43 11.95 2.65 6.25
CA MET A 43 10.60 2.63 5.72
C MET A 43 10.10 4.06 5.48
N TYR A 44 9.50 4.28 4.34
CA TYR A 44 8.80 5.52 3.99
C TYR A 44 7.30 5.22 4.03
N VAL A 45 6.59 5.81 4.98
CA VAL A 45 5.17 5.54 5.22
C VAL A 45 4.34 6.76 4.84
N VAL A 46 3.43 6.59 3.90
CA VAL A 46 2.54 7.65 3.42
C VAL A 46 1.33 7.76 4.33
N ASN A 47 1.09 8.94 4.87
CA ASN A 47 -0.04 9.25 5.71
C ASN A 47 -1.03 10.18 4.99
N ARG A 48 -2.33 9.86 5.03
CA ARG A 48 -3.41 10.71 4.53
C ARG A 48 -3.94 11.71 5.56
N GLY A 49 -3.54 11.57 6.82
CA GLY A 49 -4.17 12.31 7.89
C GLY A 49 -5.61 11.85 8.17
N TYR A 50 -6.34 12.63 8.95
CA TYR A 50 -7.75 12.38 9.22
C TYR A 50 -8.62 13.42 8.51
N GLU A 51 -9.87 13.07 8.18
CA GLU A 51 -10.81 13.86 7.37
C GLU A 51 -10.94 15.34 7.80
N TYR A 52 -10.69 15.63 9.07
CA TYR A 52 -10.82 17.00 9.62
C TYR A 52 -9.47 17.63 10.00
N ARG A 53 -8.35 16.96 9.68
CA ARG A 53 -7.02 17.39 10.10
C ARG A 53 -6.00 17.17 8.99
N THR A 54 -5.59 18.27 8.40
CA THR A 54 -4.61 18.29 7.29
C THR A 54 -3.16 18.15 7.78
N ASP A 55 -2.89 18.36 9.06
CA ASP A 55 -1.57 18.24 9.70
C ASP A 55 -1.03 16.80 9.72
N GLY A 56 -1.86 15.81 9.39
CA GLY A 56 -1.47 14.40 9.27
C GLY A 56 -1.04 13.97 7.87
N VAL A 57 -1.08 14.86 6.88
CA VAL A 57 -0.73 14.55 5.49
C VAL A 57 0.78 14.76 5.28
N HIS A 58 1.55 13.68 5.39
CA HIS A 58 3.01 13.69 5.23
C HIS A 58 3.55 12.28 4.99
N ILE A 59 4.80 12.15 4.62
CA ILE A 59 5.56 10.90 4.59
C ILE A 59 6.39 10.83 5.86
N THR A 60 6.20 9.77 6.67
CA THR A 60 7.05 9.46 7.83
C THR A 60 8.18 8.54 7.40
N VAL A 61 9.41 8.86 7.77
CA VAL A 61 10.58 8.00 7.56
C VAL A 61 11.00 7.41 8.90
N VAL A 62 11.03 6.08 8.97
CA VAL A 62 11.27 5.32 10.21
C VAL A 62 12.04 4.04 9.88
N THR A 63 12.85 3.54 10.81
CA THR A 63 13.44 2.21 10.66
C THR A 63 12.48 1.11 11.11
N LEU A 64 12.69 -0.13 10.66
CA LEU A 64 11.95 -1.29 11.20
C LEU A 64 12.24 -1.55 12.68
N SER A 65 13.30 -1.00 13.27
CA SER A 65 13.55 -0.99 14.71
C SER A 65 12.82 0.14 15.46
N GLU A 66 11.92 0.86 14.77
CA GLU A 66 11.08 1.95 15.30
C GLU A 66 11.88 3.21 15.69
N GLU A 67 13.02 3.46 15.02
CA GLU A 67 13.73 4.73 15.13
C GLU A 67 13.11 5.74 14.16
N TYR A 68 12.57 6.84 14.69
CA TYR A 68 12.09 7.96 13.87
C TYR A 68 13.28 8.71 13.26
N ILE A 69 13.26 8.88 11.94
CA ILE A 69 14.30 9.57 11.20
C ILE A 69 13.86 11.00 10.87
N THR A 70 12.77 11.14 10.11
CA THR A 70 12.25 12.43 9.67
C THR A 70 10.82 12.29 9.16
N GLU A 71 10.21 13.42 8.83
CA GLU A 71 8.97 13.49 8.04
C GLU A 71 9.08 14.63 7.04
N PHE A 72 8.41 14.48 5.89
CA PHE A 72 8.39 15.51 4.86
C PHE A 72 7.09 15.50 4.06
N GLY A 73 6.88 16.57 3.29
CA GLY A 73 5.63 16.83 2.60
C GLY A 73 4.58 17.45 3.51
N SER A 74 3.54 17.99 2.93
CA SER A 74 2.44 18.63 3.66
C SER A 74 1.18 18.67 2.81
N TYR A 75 0.05 18.97 3.45
CA TYR A 75 -1.23 19.15 2.76
C TYR A 75 -1.20 20.37 1.83
N GLY A 76 -1.60 20.19 0.58
CA GLY A 76 -1.70 21.25 -0.40
C GLY A 76 -1.49 20.78 -1.84
N ALA A 77 -1.50 21.73 -2.78
CA ALA A 77 -1.30 21.46 -4.20
C ALA A 77 0.02 22.03 -4.77
N GLY A 78 0.77 22.77 -3.98
CA GLY A 78 2.05 23.35 -4.39
C GLY A 78 3.18 22.32 -4.52
N PRO A 79 4.40 22.77 -4.84
CA PRO A 79 5.60 21.93 -4.85
C PRO A 79 5.82 21.28 -3.48
N GLY A 80 6.02 19.96 -3.47
CA GLY A 80 6.24 19.20 -2.24
C GLY A 80 4.99 18.96 -1.38
N GLN A 81 3.83 19.41 -1.84
CA GLN A 81 2.54 19.21 -1.18
C GLN A 81 1.72 18.13 -1.88
N PHE A 82 0.80 17.50 -1.15
CA PHE A 82 -0.14 16.52 -1.67
C PHE A 82 -1.43 16.53 -0.85
N VAL A 83 -2.53 16.06 -1.47
CA VAL A 83 -3.88 16.12 -0.87
C VAL A 83 -4.37 14.72 -0.49
N TRP A 84 -4.33 13.79 -1.44
CA TRP A 84 -4.82 12.44 -1.27
C TRP A 84 -3.81 11.42 -1.81
N PRO A 85 -2.67 11.27 -1.11
CA PRO A 85 -1.64 10.34 -1.56
C PRO A 85 -2.15 8.90 -1.49
N THR A 86 -1.75 8.06 -2.44
CA THR A 86 -2.21 6.68 -2.57
C THR A 86 -1.09 5.66 -2.51
N ALA A 87 0.05 5.95 -3.12
CA ALA A 87 1.14 4.99 -3.23
C ALA A 87 2.51 5.68 -3.28
N ILE A 88 3.53 4.92 -2.87
CA ILE A 88 4.92 5.37 -2.81
C ILE A 88 5.85 4.29 -3.35
N ALA A 89 6.87 4.71 -4.11
CA ALA A 89 7.97 3.86 -4.54
C ALA A 89 9.30 4.60 -4.47
N LEU A 90 10.39 3.84 -4.40
CA LEU A 90 11.77 4.36 -4.44
C LEU A 90 12.45 3.91 -5.73
N ASP A 91 13.27 4.77 -6.32
CA ASP A 91 14.21 4.37 -7.37
C ASP A 91 15.53 3.86 -6.78
N GLY A 92 16.42 3.35 -7.66
CA GLY A 92 17.73 2.86 -7.23
C GLY A 92 18.72 3.95 -6.73
N GLN A 93 18.31 5.22 -6.74
CA GLN A 93 19.08 6.36 -6.23
C GLN A 93 18.51 6.89 -4.90
N GLY A 94 17.42 6.28 -4.41
CA GLY A 94 16.75 6.71 -3.19
C GLY A 94 15.77 7.87 -3.38
N ASN A 95 15.45 8.26 -4.62
CA ASN A 95 14.38 9.23 -4.84
C ASN A 95 13.02 8.60 -4.57
N VAL A 96 12.12 9.40 -4.02
CA VAL A 96 10.79 9.02 -3.57
C VAL A 96 9.75 9.48 -4.59
N TYR A 97 8.96 8.57 -5.10
CA TYR A 97 7.88 8.81 -6.05
C TYR A 97 6.54 8.60 -5.36
N LEU A 98 5.69 9.62 -5.36
CA LEU A 98 4.39 9.64 -4.67
C LEU A 98 3.25 9.85 -5.65
N ALA A 99 2.29 8.93 -5.69
CA ALA A 99 1.05 9.09 -6.42
C ALA A 99 0.00 9.83 -5.57
N ASP A 100 -0.69 10.78 -6.17
CA ASP A 100 -1.80 11.54 -5.56
C ASP A 100 -3.05 11.45 -6.43
N GLU A 101 -4.07 10.74 -5.93
CA GLU A 101 -5.31 10.52 -6.68
C GLU A 101 -6.22 11.76 -6.75
N TRP A 102 -6.05 12.75 -5.87
CA TRP A 102 -6.79 14.00 -5.92
C TRP A 102 -6.18 14.97 -6.92
N LEU A 103 -4.85 15.08 -6.87
CA LEU A 103 -4.11 15.97 -7.77
C LEU A 103 -3.84 15.33 -9.14
N ASN A 104 -4.16 14.06 -9.32
CA ASN A 104 -3.94 13.27 -10.55
C ASN A 104 -2.50 13.37 -11.05
N ARG A 105 -1.52 13.29 -10.14
CA ARG A 105 -0.11 13.46 -10.47
C ARG A 105 0.79 12.51 -9.69
N ILE A 106 2.01 12.37 -10.18
CA ILE A 106 3.14 11.77 -9.46
C ILE A 106 4.08 12.89 -9.06
N SER A 107 4.43 12.97 -7.79
CA SER A 107 5.43 13.90 -7.26
C SER A 107 6.71 13.16 -6.89
N VAL A 108 7.87 13.78 -7.13
CA VAL A 108 9.18 13.19 -6.86
C VAL A 108 9.94 14.06 -5.86
N PHE A 109 10.55 13.38 -4.88
CA PHE A 109 11.41 13.98 -3.86
C PHE A 109 12.76 13.27 -3.89
N ASN A 110 13.81 13.93 -3.42
CA ASN A 110 15.07 13.25 -3.12
C ASN A 110 14.99 12.49 -1.78
N GLY A 111 16.04 11.77 -1.42
CA GLY A 111 16.09 10.99 -0.16
C GLY A 111 15.99 11.83 1.11
N GLU A 112 16.29 13.13 1.03
CA GLU A 112 16.17 14.11 2.11
C GLU A 112 14.75 14.72 2.21
N GLY A 113 13.84 14.37 1.27
CA GLY A 113 12.45 14.85 1.23
C GLY A 113 12.29 16.21 0.53
N GLU A 114 13.29 16.69 -0.20
CA GLU A 114 13.18 17.89 -1.01
C GLU A 114 12.45 17.58 -2.32
N PHE A 115 11.46 18.42 -2.66
CA PHE A 115 10.69 18.27 -3.91
C PHE A 115 11.58 18.55 -5.13
N LEU A 116 11.55 17.61 -6.08
CA LEU A 116 12.30 17.71 -7.33
C LEU A 116 11.41 18.11 -8.52
N ARG A 117 10.30 17.42 -8.72
CA ARG A 117 9.37 17.60 -9.84
C ARG A 117 8.06 16.86 -9.65
N SER A 118 7.10 17.11 -10.53
CA SER A 118 5.88 16.29 -10.65
C SER A 118 5.43 16.20 -12.11
N TRP A 119 4.62 15.19 -12.42
CA TRP A 119 3.95 15.06 -13.72
C TRP A 119 2.58 14.34 -13.60
N PRO A 120 1.64 14.49 -14.56
CA PRO A 120 1.71 15.40 -15.71
C PRO A 120 1.92 16.85 -15.27
N ASP A 121 2.63 17.62 -16.10
CA ASP A 121 2.81 19.05 -15.87
C ASP A 121 1.50 19.81 -15.97
N GLY A 122 1.37 20.89 -15.21
CA GLY A 122 0.28 21.83 -15.30
C GLY A 122 -0.84 21.60 -14.30
N PHE A 123 -0.56 21.84 -13.01
CA PHE A 123 -1.61 22.12 -12.05
C PHE A 123 -2.22 23.51 -12.39
N GLU A 124 -3.09 23.55 -13.38
CA GLU A 124 -4.11 24.61 -13.48
C GLU A 124 -5.32 24.09 -12.72
N GLY A 125 -5.47 24.54 -11.48
CA GLY A 125 -6.60 24.20 -10.62
C GLY A 125 -7.91 24.46 -11.36
N GLY A 126 -8.62 23.38 -11.69
CA GLY A 126 -9.92 23.43 -12.34
C GLY A 126 -10.73 22.21 -11.90
N ALA A 127 -11.61 22.41 -10.90
CA ALA A 127 -12.62 21.41 -10.60
C ALA A 127 -13.48 21.19 -11.82
N THR A 128 -13.53 19.98 -12.36
CA THR A 128 -14.61 19.61 -13.28
C THR A 128 -15.90 19.49 -12.47
N GLN A 129 -17.03 19.90 -13.05
CA GLN A 129 -18.36 19.98 -12.40
C GLN A 129 -18.85 18.66 -11.79
N ASP A 130 -18.15 17.54 -12.04
CA ASP A 130 -18.50 16.19 -11.59
C ASP A 130 -17.87 15.80 -10.22
N ASP A 131 -16.97 16.63 -9.68
CA ASP A 131 -16.27 16.35 -8.42
C ASP A 131 -16.97 16.93 -7.15
N SER A 132 -18.13 17.57 -7.31
CA SER A 132 -18.87 18.17 -6.18
C SER A 132 -19.30 17.14 -5.11
N SER A 133 -19.51 15.87 -5.49
CA SER A 133 -19.82 14.78 -4.56
C SER A 133 -18.62 14.35 -3.70
N ARG A 134 -17.38 14.63 -4.14
CA ARG A 134 -16.15 14.38 -3.40
C ARG A 134 -15.92 15.39 -2.29
N MET A 135 -16.26 16.65 -2.56
CA MET A 135 -16.07 17.75 -1.60
C MET A 135 -16.94 17.58 -0.34
N ILE A 136 -18.09 16.93 -0.46
CA ILE A 136 -19.03 16.71 0.66
C ILE A 136 -18.58 15.58 1.59
N ALA A 137 -17.81 14.61 1.08
CA ALA A 137 -17.37 13.44 1.84
C ALA A 137 -16.17 13.69 2.78
N PHE A 138 -15.39 14.76 2.58
CA PHE A 138 -14.06 14.90 3.17
C PHE A 138 -13.78 16.23 3.89
N GLY A 139 -14.77 16.89 4.38
CA GLY A 139 -14.80 18.01 5.39
C GLY A 139 -13.65 19.02 5.47
N ALA A 140 -12.41 18.65 5.28
CA ALA A 140 -11.22 19.50 5.41
C ALA A 140 -10.35 19.47 4.15
N GLY A 141 -10.83 19.75 3.02
CA GLY A 141 -10.08 19.77 1.76
C GLY A 141 -10.87 20.45 0.65
N ALA A 142 -12.04 20.94 1.03
CA ALA A 142 -12.97 21.59 0.10
C ALA A 142 -12.39 22.82 -0.64
N ASP A 143 -11.26 23.35 -0.13
CA ASP A 143 -10.64 24.57 -0.67
C ASP A 143 -9.56 24.30 -1.72
N ILE A 144 -9.13 23.02 -1.90
CA ILE A 144 -8.15 22.66 -2.92
C ILE A 144 -8.86 21.95 -4.07
N PRO A 145 -8.89 22.56 -5.27
CA PRO A 145 -9.46 21.93 -6.45
C PRO A 145 -8.77 20.61 -6.78
N ALA A 146 -9.52 19.64 -7.31
CA ALA A 146 -8.91 18.43 -7.87
C ALA A 146 -7.97 18.79 -9.03
N GLY A 147 -6.86 18.05 -9.16
CA GLY A 147 -5.97 18.17 -10.30
C GLY A 147 -6.68 17.77 -11.61
N LYS A 148 -6.17 18.27 -12.72
CA LYS A 148 -6.68 17.91 -14.04
C LYS A 148 -6.59 16.41 -14.24
N SER A 149 -7.72 15.74 -14.48
CA SER A 149 -7.76 14.34 -14.90
C SER A 149 -7.79 14.23 -16.42
N GLY A 150 -7.26 13.14 -16.95
CA GLY A 150 -7.31 12.88 -18.37
C GLY A 150 -7.15 11.38 -18.69
N SER A 151 -7.50 11.01 -19.94
CA SER A 151 -7.41 9.64 -20.44
C SER A 151 -6.43 9.46 -21.61
N GLY A 152 -5.78 10.54 -22.03
CA GLY A 152 -4.72 10.52 -23.05
C GLY A 152 -3.47 9.78 -22.57
N ASP A 153 -2.48 9.66 -23.46
CA ASP A 153 -1.18 9.09 -23.16
C ASP A 153 -0.41 10.02 -22.24
N GLY A 154 0.02 9.49 -21.08
CA GLY A 154 0.68 10.28 -20.04
C GLY A 154 -0.25 11.08 -19.11
N GLU A 155 -1.54 11.20 -19.45
CA GLU A 155 -2.54 11.78 -18.54
C GLU A 155 -3.02 10.73 -17.53
N LEU A 156 -3.39 11.17 -16.32
CA LEU A 156 -3.80 10.31 -15.21
C LEU A 156 -5.22 10.66 -14.72
N ASP A 157 -5.97 9.65 -14.28
CA ASP A 157 -7.21 9.83 -13.52
C ASP A 157 -7.20 8.86 -12.33
N ARG A 158 -6.98 9.41 -11.13
CA ARG A 158 -6.82 8.69 -9.87
C ARG A 158 -5.71 7.65 -9.92
N PRO A 159 -4.44 8.05 -10.05
CA PRO A 159 -3.34 7.11 -9.90
C PRO A 159 -3.35 6.52 -8.50
N ALA A 160 -3.30 5.18 -8.40
CA ALA A 160 -3.49 4.47 -7.15
C ALA A 160 -2.26 3.69 -6.66
N GLY A 161 -1.54 3.05 -7.56
CA GLY A 161 -0.33 2.28 -7.25
C GLY A 161 0.85 2.70 -8.12
N ILE A 162 2.05 2.52 -7.60
CA ILE A 162 3.30 2.83 -8.32
C ILE A 162 4.36 1.75 -8.00
N ALA A 163 5.04 1.28 -9.05
CA ALA A 163 6.20 0.40 -8.94
C ALA A 163 7.29 0.84 -9.90
N ILE A 164 8.55 0.66 -9.52
CA ILE A 164 9.71 1.04 -10.33
C ILE A 164 10.57 -0.19 -10.54
N SER A 165 10.87 -0.50 -11.82
CA SER A 165 11.74 -1.60 -12.19
C SER A 165 13.22 -1.24 -12.03
N LYS A 166 14.07 -2.27 -12.00
CA LYS A 166 15.52 -2.10 -11.85
C LYS A 166 16.16 -1.27 -12.98
N ASP A 167 15.54 -1.25 -14.15
CA ASP A 167 15.99 -0.44 -15.32
C ASP A 167 15.41 0.98 -15.32
N GLY A 168 14.66 1.37 -14.28
CA GLY A 168 14.11 2.70 -14.12
C GLY A 168 12.79 2.94 -14.86
N THR A 169 12.08 1.89 -15.28
CA THR A 169 10.71 2.04 -15.79
C THR A 169 9.72 2.13 -14.64
N ILE A 170 8.90 3.18 -14.65
CA ILE A 170 7.82 3.39 -13.67
C ILE A 170 6.53 2.81 -14.23
N PHE A 171 5.84 2.00 -13.42
CA PHE A 171 4.50 1.47 -13.69
C PHE A 171 3.52 2.14 -12.73
N VAL A 172 2.46 2.74 -13.27
CA VAL A 172 1.41 3.43 -12.50
C VAL A 172 0.06 2.82 -12.82
N THR A 173 -0.67 2.37 -11.81
CA THR A 173 -2.08 2.02 -11.99
C THR A 173 -2.89 3.32 -12.08
N ASP A 174 -3.40 3.58 -13.27
CA ASP A 174 -4.26 4.70 -13.60
C ASP A 174 -5.71 4.25 -13.41
N SER A 175 -6.13 4.26 -12.12
CA SER A 175 -7.22 3.45 -11.61
C SER A 175 -8.56 3.72 -12.31
N ARG A 176 -8.95 4.99 -12.47
CA ARG A 176 -10.23 5.33 -13.09
C ARG A 176 -10.22 5.18 -14.62
N ASN A 177 -9.04 5.15 -15.21
CA ASN A 177 -8.86 4.81 -16.62
C ASN A 177 -8.70 3.30 -16.86
N HIS A 178 -8.78 2.47 -15.81
CA HIS A 178 -8.76 1.00 -15.87
C HIS A 178 -7.54 0.43 -16.61
N ARG A 179 -6.37 1.03 -16.39
CA ARG A 179 -5.13 0.70 -17.10
C ARG A 179 -3.91 0.82 -16.21
N VAL A 180 -2.80 0.31 -16.70
CA VAL A 180 -1.45 0.61 -16.21
C VAL A 180 -0.73 1.44 -17.26
N GLN A 181 -0.06 2.51 -16.85
CA GLN A 181 0.81 3.30 -17.71
C GLN A 181 2.27 3.13 -17.33
N LYS A 182 3.16 3.21 -18.30
CA LYS A 182 4.62 3.12 -18.15
C LYS A 182 5.25 4.49 -18.42
N PHE A 183 6.22 4.86 -17.57
CA PHE A 183 6.95 6.11 -17.70
C PHE A 183 8.45 5.91 -17.46
N THR A 184 9.27 6.82 -17.98
CA THR A 184 10.66 6.97 -17.53
C THR A 184 10.70 7.60 -16.15
N LEU A 185 11.84 7.58 -15.48
CA LEU A 185 12.06 8.30 -14.20
C LEU A 185 11.75 9.81 -14.31
N ASP A 186 11.91 10.40 -15.51
CA ASP A 186 11.58 11.81 -15.76
C ASP A 186 10.11 12.07 -16.08
N GLY A 187 9.26 11.04 -16.03
CA GLY A 187 7.81 11.16 -16.28
C GLY A 187 7.40 11.13 -17.76
N LYS A 188 8.31 10.79 -18.68
CA LYS A 188 7.96 10.64 -20.10
C LYS A 188 7.18 9.33 -20.29
N PHE A 189 6.02 9.42 -20.95
CA PHE A 189 5.20 8.26 -21.31
C PHE A 189 5.94 7.29 -22.23
N LEU A 190 5.87 6.00 -21.90
CA LEU A 190 6.49 4.90 -22.65
C LEU A 190 5.46 3.96 -23.28
N GLY A 191 4.32 3.77 -22.62
CA GLY A 191 3.29 2.84 -23.07
C GLY A 191 2.22 2.60 -22.01
N LYS A 192 1.24 1.79 -22.37
CA LYS A 192 0.13 1.43 -21.48
C LYS A 192 -0.44 0.07 -21.82
N PHE A 193 -1.09 -0.56 -20.86
CA PHE A 193 -1.86 -1.80 -21.05
C PHE A 193 -3.04 -1.87 -20.10
N GLY A 194 -3.95 -2.80 -20.37
CA GLY A 194 -5.23 -2.91 -19.63
C GLY A 194 -6.32 -2.03 -20.23
N THR A 195 -7.55 -2.52 -20.15
CA THR A 195 -8.78 -1.85 -20.55
C THR A 195 -9.88 -2.20 -19.56
N PHE A 196 -10.94 -1.40 -19.51
CA PHE A 196 -12.07 -1.69 -18.62
C PHE A 196 -12.73 -3.03 -18.92
N GLY A 197 -12.89 -3.86 -17.91
CA GLY A 197 -13.63 -5.11 -17.99
C GLY A 197 -13.26 -6.12 -16.90
N SER A 198 -13.68 -7.37 -17.10
CA SER A 198 -13.43 -8.51 -16.20
C SER A 198 -12.78 -9.72 -16.90
N GLY A 199 -12.52 -9.63 -18.20
CA GLY A 199 -11.83 -10.65 -18.97
C GLY A 199 -10.35 -10.74 -18.62
N LEU A 200 -9.61 -11.62 -19.34
CA LEU A 200 -8.18 -11.78 -19.16
C LEU A 200 -7.46 -10.54 -19.72
N GLY A 201 -6.60 -9.92 -18.88
CA GLY A 201 -5.92 -8.67 -19.22
C GLY A 201 -6.79 -7.41 -19.11
N GLU A 202 -8.11 -7.53 -18.89
CA GLU A 202 -8.97 -6.41 -18.58
C GLU A 202 -8.90 -6.08 -17.08
N LEU A 203 -9.04 -4.81 -16.72
CA LEU A 203 -8.90 -4.29 -15.36
C LEU A 203 -10.14 -3.50 -14.95
N ASN A 204 -10.47 -3.52 -13.66
CA ASN A 204 -11.53 -2.70 -13.12
C ASN A 204 -11.07 -1.98 -11.86
N MET A 205 -10.72 -0.69 -12.01
CA MET A 205 -10.13 0.13 -10.97
C MET A 205 -8.90 -0.55 -10.33
N PRO A 206 -7.82 -0.83 -11.11
CA PRO A 206 -6.60 -1.42 -10.56
C PRO A 206 -6.03 -0.54 -9.47
N TRP A 207 -5.51 -1.16 -8.40
CA TRP A 207 -5.00 -0.44 -7.24
C TRP A 207 -3.51 -0.71 -7.04
N GLY A 208 -3.14 -1.60 -6.14
CA GLY A 208 -1.76 -1.94 -5.88
C GLY A 208 -1.06 -2.59 -7.07
N ILE A 209 0.23 -2.35 -7.19
CA ILE A 209 1.08 -2.88 -8.26
C ILE A 209 2.45 -3.25 -7.68
N SER A 210 3.03 -4.33 -8.18
CA SER A 210 4.36 -4.78 -7.79
C SER A 210 5.04 -5.47 -8.97
N LEU A 211 6.34 -5.63 -8.88
CA LEU A 211 7.16 -6.34 -9.85
C LEU A 211 7.81 -7.56 -9.17
N ASP A 212 7.89 -8.67 -9.89
CA ASP A 212 8.75 -9.76 -9.48
C ASP A 212 10.22 -9.50 -9.89
N LYS A 213 11.11 -10.43 -9.56
CA LYS A 213 12.55 -10.29 -9.87
C LYS A 213 12.85 -10.37 -11.38
N GLU A 214 11.96 -10.96 -12.16
CA GLU A 214 12.01 -11.05 -13.63
C GLU A 214 11.46 -9.78 -14.30
N GLY A 215 10.81 -8.87 -13.54
CA GLY A 215 10.18 -7.67 -14.05
C GLY A 215 8.74 -7.86 -14.51
N ASN A 216 8.11 -9.01 -14.25
CA ASN A 216 6.69 -9.18 -14.48
C ASN A 216 5.87 -8.33 -13.51
N VAL A 217 4.74 -7.83 -14.00
CA VAL A 217 3.89 -6.87 -13.31
C VAL A 217 2.70 -7.57 -12.67
N PHE A 218 2.55 -7.45 -11.36
CA PHE A 218 1.41 -7.95 -10.61
C PHE A 218 0.51 -6.78 -10.22
N VAL A 219 -0.78 -6.86 -10.58
CA VAL A 219 -1.76 -5.79 -10.38
C VAL A 219 -2.90 -6.30 -9.52
N ALA A 220 -3.21 -5.58 -8.46
CA ALA A 220 -4.44 -5.79 -7.69
C ALA A 220 -5.62 -5.19 -8.48
N ASP A 221 -6.39 -6.05 -9.14
CA ASP A 221 -7.56 -5.71 -9.93
C ASP A 221 -8.78 -5.56 -9.00
N TRP A 222 -8.79 -4.40 -8.30
CA TRP A 222 -9.51 -4.13 -7.07
C TRP A 222 -11.00 -4.44 -7.14
N ARG A 223 -11.70 -4.04 -8.21
CA ARG A 223 -13.14 -4.29 -8.36
C ARG A 223 -13.48 -5.64 -8.95
N ASN A 224 -12.50 -6.35 -9.46
CA ASN A 224 -12.67 -7.74 -9.93
C ASN A 224 -12.23 -8.76 -8.87
N ASP A 225 -11.80 -8.30 -7.68
CA ASP A 225 -11.42 -9.15 -6.55
C ASP A 225 -10.39 -10.23 -6.91
N ARG A 226 -9.35 -9.85 -7.69
CA ARG A 226 -8.29 -10.75 -8.17
C ARG A 226 -6.95 -10.04 -8.27
N ILE A 227 -5.89 -10.81 -8.42
CA ILE A 227 -4.56 -10.33 -8.85
C ILE A 227 -4.35 -10.78 -10.29
N GLN A 228 -3.84 -9.92 -11.15
CA GLN A 228 -3.43 -10.28 -12.49
C GLN A 228 -1.93 -10.08 -12.68
N GLN A 229 -1.31 -10.98 -13.41
CA GLN A 229 0.11 -10.94 -13.79
C GLN A 229 0.25 -10.64 -15.28
N PHE A 230 1.17 -9.73 -15.59
CA PHE A 230 1.51 -9.32 -16.96
C PHE A 230 3.03 -9.36 -17.14
N THR A 231 3.48 -9.48 -18.39
CA THR A 231 4.87 -9.15 -18.74
C THR A 231 5.13 -7.66 -18.56
N ALA A 232 6.39 -7.23 -18.53
CA ALA A 232 6.76 -5.81 -18.55
C ALA A 232 6.18 -5.04 -19.76
N ASP A 233 5.91 -5.74 -20.86
CA ASP A 233 5.28 -5.15 -22.06
C ASP A 233 3.76 -5.09 -22.00
N GLY A 234 3.16 -5.69 -20.95
CA GLY A 234 1.73 -5.66 -20.70
C GLY A 234 0.95 -6.83 -21.30
N GLU A 235 1.62 -7.89 -21.73
CA GLU A 235 0.95 -9.13 -22.15
C GLU A 235 0.45 -9.88 -20.92
N TRP A 236 -0.81 -10.29 -20.93
CA TRP A 236 -1.40 -11.06 -19.85
C TRP A 236 -0.75 -12.43 -19.70
N MET A 237 -0.46 -12.84 -18.47
CA MET A 237 0.17 -14.13 -18.13
C MET A 237 -0.74 -15.00 -17.28
N ALA A 238 -1.27 -14.48 -16.16
CA ALA A 238 -2.05 -15.24 -15.21
C ALA A 238 -3.04 -14.38 -14.42
N SER A 239 -4.02 -15.04 -13.79
CA SER A 239 -4.92 -14.44 -12.80
C SER A 239 -5.01 -15.32 -11.57
N PHE A 240 -5.03 -14.70 -10.39
CA PHE A 240 -5.10 -15.37 -9.09
C PHE A 240 -6.26 -14.81 -8.29
N GLY A 241 -7.07 -15.72 -7.72
CA GLY A 241 -8.19 -15.36 -6.87
C GLY A 241 -9.48 -15.07 -7.61
N GLN A 242 -10.52 -14.89 -6.81
CA GLN A 242 -11.88 -14.51 -7.22
C GLN A 242 -12.60 -13.89 -6.02
N SER A 243 -13.76 -13.28 -6.24
CA SER A 243 -14.55 -12.64 -5.18
C SER A 243 -14.97 -13.62 -4.06
N GLY A 244 -14.80 -13.22 -2.81
CA GLY A 244 -15.24 -13.95 -1.63
C GLY A 244 -14.32 -13.79 -0.42
N ASP A 245 -14.59 -14.60 0.61
CA ASP A 245 -13.88 -14.62 1.90
C ASP A 245 -13.17 -15.96 2.19
N GLY A 246 -13.31 -16.95 1.32
CA GLY A 246 -12.67 -18.26 1.43
C GLY A 246 -11.18 -18.23 1.10
N VAL A 247 -10.58 -19.41 1.09
CA VAL A 247 -9.19 -19.64 0.68
C VAL A 247 -9.04 -19.32 -0.82
N GLY A 248 -8.04 -18.50 -1.16
CA GLY A 248 -7.80 -18.05 -2.53
C GLY A 248 -8.90 -17.14 -3.09
N GLN A 249 -9.78 -16.62 -2.24
CA GLN A 249 -10.77 -15.60 -2.59
C GLN A 249 -10.38 -14.27 -1.97
N PHE A 250 -10.70 -13.17 -2.61
CA PHE A 250 -10.39 -11.82 -2.16
C PHE A 250 -11.64 -10.94 -2.13
N ASN A 251 -11.55 -9.89 -1.31
CA ASN A 251 -12.54 -8.84 -1.26
C ASN A 251 -11.81 -7.49 -1.26
N ARG A 252 -11.80 -6.83 -2.42
CA ARG A 252 -11.09 -5.58 -2.64
C ARG A 252 -9.59 -5.68 -2.30
N PRO A 253 -8.81 -6.56 -2.96
CA PRO A 253 -7.37 -6.63 -2.74
C PRO A 253 -6.73 -5.29 -3.04
N ASN A 254 -6.04 -4.72 -2.02
CA ASN A 254 -5.49 -3.36 -2.12
C ASN A 254 -4.02 -3.39 -2.53
N GLY A 255 -3.20 -4.17 -1.82
CA GLY A 255 -1.77 -4.29 -2.05
C GLY A 255 -1.37 -5.68 -2.52
N VAL A 256 -0.33 -5.75 -3.34
CA VAL A 256 0.31 -7.00 -3.76
C VAL A 256 1.82 -6.82 -3.75
N CYS A 257 2.56 -7.84 -3.33
CA CYS A 257 4.00 -7.95 -3.57
C CYS A 257 4.38 -9.40 -3.84
N VAL A 258 5.56 -9.58 -4.44
CA VAL A 258 6.10 -10.90 -4.78
C VAL A 258 7.53 -10.97 -4.27
N ASP A 259 7.89 -12.06 -3.60
CA ASP A 259 9.25 -12.28 -3.13
C ASP A 259 10.13 -13.01 -4.17
N ASP A 260 11.41 -13.20 -3.84
CA ASP A 260 12.37 -13.85 -4.74
C ASP A 260 12.06 -15.34 -5.00
N ASP A 261 11.23 -15.98 -4.17
CA ASP A 261 10.74 -17.35 -4.39
C ASP A 261 9.52 -17.38 -5.32
N GLY A 262 8.98 -16.20 -5.67
CA GLY A 262 7.77 -16.03 -6.45
C GLY A 262 6.47 -16.15 -5.64
N ASP A 263 6.55 -16.20 -4.30
CA ASP A 263 5.35 -16.20 -3.47
C ASP A 263 4.65 -14.83 -3.54
N ILE A 264 3.33 -14.88 -3.73
CA ILE A 264 2.47 -13.72 -3.94
C ILE A 264 1.76 -13.38 -2.61
N TYR A 265 1.99 -12.19 -2.11
CA TYR A 265 1.38 -11.65 -0.89
C TYR A 265 0.30 -10.66 -1.26
N VAL A 266 -0.91 -10.85 -0.77
CA VAL A 266 -2.07 -10.03 -1.11
C VAL A 266 -2.69 -9.44 0.15
N ALA A 267 -2.70 -8.11 0.24
CA ALA A 267 -3.47 -7.38 1.25
C ALA A 267 -4.96 -7.44 0.89
N ASP A 268 -5.68 -8.36 1.49
CA ASP A 268 -7.09 -8.65 1.27
C ASP A 268 -7.94 -7.72 2.17
N TRP A 269 -8.08 -6.47 1.71
CA TRP A 269 -8.53 -5.30 2.44
C TRP A 269 -9.81 -5.52 3.26
N LEU A 270 -10.91 -5.87 2.62
CA LEU A 270 -12.20 -6.03 3.30
C LEU A 270 -12.33 -7.36 4.06
N ASN A 271 -11.44 -8.31 3.85
CA ASN A 271 -11.38 -9.54 4.62
C ASN A 271 -10.42 -9.45 5.83
N ASN A 272 -9.79 -8.29 6.05
CA ASN A 272 -8.89 -8.03 7.19
C ASN A 272 -7.78 -9.08 7.34
N ARG A 273 -7.16 -9.49 6.24
CA ARG A 273 -6.09 -10.50 6.22
C ARG A 273 -5.08 -10.23 5.11
N VAL A 274 -3.93 -10.87 5.22
CA VAL A 274 -3.00 -11.05 4.12
C VAL A 274 -3.03 -12.51 3.71
N GLN A 275 -3.28 -12.80 2.44
CA GLN A 275 -3.14 -14.15 1.91
C GLN A 275 -1.81 -14.31 1.19
N VAL A 276 -1.18 -15.46 1.36
CA VAL A 276 0.04 -15.86 0.68
C VAL A 276 -0.30 -16.99 -0.28
N LEU A 277 0.05 -16.78 -1.55
CA LEU A 277 -0.09 -17.78 -2.60
C LEU A 277 1.30 -18.18 -3.10
N ALA A 278 1.44 -19.45 -3.49
CA ALA A 278 2.62 -19.93 -4.21
C ALA A 278 2.64 -19.35 -5.65
N PRO A 279 3.76 -19.46 -6.39
CA PRO A 279 3.87 -18.94 -7.76
C PRO A 279 2.82 -19.50 -8.74
N ASP A 280 2.31 -20.68 -8.48
CA ASP A 280 1.26 -21.35 -9.25
C ASP A 280 -0.18 -20.92 -8.83
N GLY A 281 -0.30 -20.01 -7.87
CA GLY A 281 -1.57 -19.55 -7.31
C GLY A 281 -2.16 -20.43 -6.21
N ARG A 282 -1.51 -21.52 -5.85
CA ARG A 282 -1.93 -22.37 -4.72
C ARG A 282 -1.81 -21.61 -3.41
N PHE A 283 -2.87 -21.66 -2.62
CA PHE A 283 -2.90 -21.06 -1.28
C PHE A 283 -1.82 -21.69 -0.36
N VAL A 284 -1.05 -20.85 0.30
CA VAL A 284 -0.05 -21.23 1.29
C VAL A 284 -0.58 -20.98 2.69
N THR A 285 -0.92 -19.76 3.02
CA THR A 285 -1.43 -19.37 4.35
C THR A 285 -2.21 -18.05 4.31
N ALA A 286 -2.86 -17.73 5.43
CA ALA A 286 -3.47 -16.43 5.65
C ALA A 286 -3.06 -15.88 7.01
N LEU A 287 -2.48 -14.68 7.01
CA LEU A 287 -2.13 -13.93 8.21
C LEU A 287 -3.31 -13.04 8.59
N LYS A 288 -3.74 -13.08 9.85
CA LYS A 288 -4.86 -12.29 10.37
C LYS A 288 -4.41 -11.18 11.32
N GLY A 289 -3.10 -11.10 11.56
CA GLY A 289 -2.48 -10.16 12.48
C GLY A 289 -2.13 -10.79 13.83
N ASP A 290 -0.98 -10.42 14.35
CA ASP A 290 -0.42 -10.90 15.61
C ASP A 290 0.16 -9.77 16.46
N HIS A 291 -0.37 -8.55 16.29
CA HIS A 291 0.18 -7.35 16.88
C HIS A 291 0.42 -7.47 18.39
N VAL A 292 1.60 -7.03 18.78
CA VAL A 292 1.97 -6.67 20.14
C VAL A 292 2.39 -5.20 20.11
N LEU A 293 2.07 -4.45 21.17
CA LEU A 293 2.42 -3.03 21.23
C LEU A 293 3.87 -2.78 20.85
N SER A 294 4.06 -1.90 19.89
CA SER A 294 5.34 -1.33 19.50
C SER A 294 5.97 -0.53 20.67
N GLN A 295 7.22 -0.13 20.54
CA GLN A 295 7.84 0.70 21.57
C GLN A 295 7.12 2.04 21.71
N TRP A 296 6.80 2.70 20.60
CA TRP A 296 6.02 3.96 20.63
C TRP A 296 4.66 3.79 21.30
N GLY A 297 4.01 2.65 21.04
CA GLY A 297 2.74 2.31 21.70
C GLY A 297 2.89 2.14 23.21
N LYS A 298 3.94 1.48 23.68
CA LYS A 298 4.25 1.31 25.11
C LYS A 298 4.56 2.65 25.76
N ASP A 299 5.38 3.48 25.15
CA ASP A 299 5.76 4.79 25.69
C ASP A 299 4.54 5.70 25.86
N LYS A 300 3.65 5.72 24.86
CA LYS A 300 2.40 6.47 24.96
C LYS A 300 1.48 5.94 26.04
N LEU A 301 1.32 4.63 26.12
CA LEU A 301 0.48 4.00 27.14
C LEU A 301 0.99 4.35 28.54
N ASN A 302 2.30 4.26 28.75
CA ASN A 302 2.93 4.54 30.03
C ASN A 302 2.89 6.03 30.42
N SER A 303 2.67 6.94 29.49
CA SER A 303 2.54 8.37 29.76
C SER A 303 1.21 8.75 30.45
N ASN A 304 0.21 7.85 30.45
CA ASN A 304 -1.09 8.14 31.04
C ASN A 304 -1.74 6.88 31.69
N PRO A 305 -1.84 6.81 33.03
CA PRO A 305 -2.42 5.67 33.73
C PRO A 305 -3.87 5.34 33.37
N ASP A 306 -4.66 6.32 32.95
CA ASP A 306 -6.05 6.08 32.54
C ASP A 306 -6.12 5.32 31.19
N MET A 307 -5.17 5.54 30.30
CA MET A 307 -5.05 4.76 29.05
C MET A 307 -4.76 3.29 29.34
N ILE A 308 -3.93 3.00 30.35
CA ILE A 308 -3.62 1.63 30.77
C ILE A 308 -4.92 0.91 31.21
N ARG A 309 -5.75 1.58 32.01
CA ARG A 309 -7.02 1.02 32.49
C ARG A 309 -8.02 0.80 31.34
N GLN A 310 -8.18 1.78 30.48
CA GLN A 310 -9.11 1.69 29.35
C GLN A 310 -8.68 0.57 28.38
N ARG A 311 -7.38 0.45 28.12
CA ARG A 311 -6.85 -0.63 27.29
C ARG A 311 -7.11 -2.00 27.93
N ALA A 312 -6.85 -2.15 29.23
CA ALA A 312 -7.10 -3.41 29.92
C ALA A 312 -8.57 -3.82 29.83
N LEU A 313 -9.50 -2.87 29.92
CA LEU A 313 -10.93 -3.11 29.74
C LEU A 313 -11.25 -3.54 28.30
N ALA A 314 -10.74 -2.84 27.29
CA ALA A 314 -10.98 -3.18 25.89
C ALA A 314 -10.47 -4.59 25.56
N VAL A 315 -9.26 -4.94 25.96
CA VAL A 315 -8.66 -6.26 25.75
C VAL A 315 -9.41 -7.36 26.51
N SER A 316 -9.95 -7.06 27.72
CA SER A 316 -10.73 -8.02 28.47
C SER A 316 -12.05 -8.38 27.79
N HIS A 317 -12.64 -7.47 27.01
CA HIS A 317 -13.87 -7.70 26.24
C HIS A 317 -13.61 -8.36 24.89
N ASN A 318 -12.49 -8.04 24.26
CA ASN A 318 -12.07 -8.63 22.98
C ASN A 318 -10.55 -8.80 22.92
N PRO A 319 -10.01 -9.98 23.28
CA PRO A 319 -8.57 -10.23 23.26
C PRO A 319 -7.90 -10.04 21.89
N ASN A 320 -8.66 -10.13 20.81
CA ASN A 320 -8.16 -9.96 19.43
C ASN A 320 -8.31 -8.52 18.92
N TYR A 321 -8.91 -7.61 19.68
CA TYR A 321 -9.20 -6.24 19.26
C TYR A 321 -7.97 -5.50 18.73
N GLU A 322 -6.83 -5.69 19.39
CA GLU A 322 -5.57 -5.07 18.96
C GLU A 322 -4.68 -5.99 18.10
N ARG A 323 -4.88 -7.31 18.16
CA ARG A 323 -4.00 -8.27 17.47
C ARG A 323 -4.25 -8.33 15.98
N SER A 324 -5.52 -8.37 15.59
CA SER A 324 -5.93 -8.57 14.21
C SER A 324 -5.62 -7.35 13.34
N PHE A 325 -5.42 -7.60 12.06
CA PHE A 325 -5.42 -6.53 11.07
C PHE A 325 -6.76 -5.81 11.01
N ASN A 326 -6.70 -4.52 10.76
CA ASN A 326 -7.86 -3.70 10.49
C ASN A 326 -7.64 -2.97 9.16
N HIS A 327 -8.07 -3.58 8.07
CA HIS A 327 -7.89 -3.12 6.69
C HIS A 327 -6.39 -3.04 6.30
N PRO A 328 -5.67 -4.18 6.18
CA PRO A 328 -4.30 -4.17 5.68
C PRO A 328 -4.29 -3.63 4.25
N CYS A 329 -3.49 -2.58 4.01
CA CYS A 329 -3.54 -1.85 2.73
C CYS A 329 -2.30 -2.05 1.87
N ALA A 330 -1.14 -2.28 2.46
CA ALA A 330 0.09 -2.53 1.72
C ALA A 330 0.88 -3.72 2.29
N VAL A 331 1.57 -4.39 1.42
CA VAL A 331 2.51 -5.48 1.71
C VAL A 331 3.81 -5.23 0.96
N LYS A 332 4.94 -5.39 1.64
CA LYS A 332 6.28 -5.25 1.04
C LYS A 332 7.21 -6.30 1.60
N ILE A 333 8.19 -6.70 0.79
CA ILE A 333 9.30 -7.56 1.24
C ILE A 333 10.52 -6.65 1.40
N ASP A 334 11.20 -6.77 2.53
CA ASP A 334 12.42 -6.03 2.78
C ASP A 334 13.67 -6.74 2.24
N GLY A 335 14.84 -6.08 2.33
CA GLY A 335 16.10 -6.62 1.87
C GLY A 335 16.58 -7.89 2.61
N GLN A 336 15.92 -8.28 3.71
CA GLN A 336 16.18 -9.50 4.47
C GLN A 336 15.13 -10.60 4.19
N GLY A 337 14.17 -10.35 3.29
CA GLY A 337 13.09 -11.28 2.96
C GLY A 337 11.97 -11.33 4.00
N ARG A 338 11.88 -10.34 4.91
CA ARG A 338 10.77 -10.23 5.87
C ARG A 338 9.57 -9.56 5.20
N LEU A 339 8.39 -10.03 5.54
CA LEU A 339 7.14 -9.43 5.11
C LEU A 339 6.74 -8.29 6.06
N ALA A 340 6.64 -7.09 5.55
CA ALA A 340 6.05 -5.95 6.22
C ALA A 340 4.60 -5.76 5.73
N VAL A 341 3.65 -5.65 6.66
CA VAL A 341 2.21 -5.45 6.39
C VAL A 341 1.77 -4.15 7.02
N LEU A 342 1.32 -3.21 6.21
CA LEU A 342 0.75 -1.95 6.68
C LEU A 342 -0.72 -2.12 7.03
N ASP A 343 -1.05 -1.89 8.28
CA ASP A 343 -2.39 -2.01 8.85
C ASP A 343 -3.02 -0.61 8.96
N HIS A 344 -3.89 -0.28 8.01
CA HIS A 344 -4.40 1.08 7.79
C HIS A 344 -5.04 1.70 9.04
N PHE A 345 -6.14 1.11 9.54
CA PHE A 345 -6.81 1.63 10.72
C PHE A 345 -6.11 1.24 12.03
N GLY A 346 -5.22 0.24 11.98
CA GLY A 346 -4.30 -0.06 13.07
C GLY A 346 -3.21 0.99 13.25
N GLY A 347 -2.91 1.77 12.19
CA GLY A 347 -1.86 2.79 12.17
C GLY A 347 -0.49 2.21 12.47
N ARG A 348 -0.15 1.06 11.91
CA ARG A 348 1.06 0.30 12.26
C ARG A 348 1.52 -0.59 11.12
N ILE A 349 2.78 -0.99 11.18
CA ILE A 349 3.35 -2.04 10.35
C ILE A 349 3.53 -3.28 11.23
N GLN A 350 3.11 -4.46 10.75
CA GLN A 350 3.43 -5.74 11.38
C GLN A 350 4.46 -6.47 10.52
N VAL A 351 5.53 -6.94 11.14
CA VAL A 351 6.65 -7.59 10.46
C VAL A 351 6.66 -9.09 10.76
N TYR A 352 6.81 -9.88 9.70
CA TYR A 352 6.84 -11.35 9.76
C TYR A 352 8.12 -11.88 9.13
N ALA A 353 8.75 -12.84 9.80
CA ALA A 353 9.87 -13.59 9.25
C ALA A 353 9.36 -14.83 8.53
N LYS A 354 9.74 -14.99 7.26
CA LYS A 354 9.48 -16.21 6.49
C LYS A 354 10.53 -17.26 6.81
N SER A 355 10.09 -18.49 7.11
CA SER A 355 10.96 -19.68 7.20
C SER A 355 10.57 -20.69 6.12
N LYS A 356 11.57 -21.36 5.57
CA LYS A 356 11.41 -22.44 4.60
C LYS A 356 11.46 -23.82 5.27
N ASP A 357 11.52 -23.87 6.59
CA ASP A 357 11.49 -25.13 7.32
C ASP A 357 10.09 -25.75 7.24
N PRO A 358 9.96 -27.03 6.92
CA PRO A 358 8.66 -27.70 6.88
C PRO A 358 7.98 -27.66 8.25
N VAL A 359 6.76 -27.15 8.31
CA VAL A 359 5.94 -27.10 9.54
C VAL A 359 4.71 -27.98 9.34
N LEU A 360 4.40 -28.82 10.33
CA LEU A 360 3.11 -29.50 10.42
C LEU A 360 2.03 -28.47 10.77
N VAL A 361 1.05 -28.30 9.89
CA VAL A 361 -0.10 -27.42 10.08
C VAL A 361 -1.35 -28.23 10.38
#